data_32b2d68c61d27e19bd14195b9afed325
#
_entry.id   32b2d68c61d27e19bd14195b9afed325
#
_cell.length_a   1.000
_cell.length_b   1.000
_cell.length_c   1.000
_cell.angle_alpha   90.00
_cell.angle_beta   90.00
_cell.angle_gamma   90.00
#
_symmetry.space_group_name_H-M   'P 1'
#
loop_
_entity.id
_entity.type
_entity.pdbx_description
1 polymer ?
#
loop_
_entity_poly.entity_id
_entity_poly.type
_entity_poly.pdbx_seq_one_letter_code
_entity_poly.pdbx_strand_id
1 'polypeptide(L)'
;SGVFKLVKDVSFGKKGAFITVDASNQFAGLGNIRVLLNDVNNVEHVDAVVAEAQMGTTAKEKEETREDAITRIRRRFDILQEMTRAVIKGTVRGLILSGPPGVGKSFGVETEMEKYDMFNKLKGKGPKTEIVKGAMTPIGLYQTLYLNSNRGDVIVFDDCDSVLFDEVCLNMLKAVLDSGKKRTISW
;
A
#
# COMPACT_ATOMS: atom_id res chain seq x y z
N SER A 1 -7.92 10.71 -20.92
CA SER A 1 -7.39 11.79 -21.78
C SER A 1 -5.87 11.75 -21.74
N GLY A 2 -5.24 12.01 -22.86
CA GLY A 2 -3.78 12.02 -22.98
C GLY A 2 -3.35 12.82 -24.19
N VAL A 3 -2.10 13.28 -24.22
CA VAL A 3 -1.50 14.00 -25.34
C VAL A 3 -0.70 13.01 -26.18
N PHE A 4 -1.00 12.92 -27.47
CA PHE A 4 -0.38 12.00 -28.40
C PHE A 4 0.09 12.75 -29.64
N LYS A 5 1.15 12.25 -30.27
CA LYS A 5 1.57 12.77 -31.57
C LYS A 5 0.56 12.37 -32.64
N LEU A 6 -0.02 13.35 -33.30
CA LEU A 6 -0.97 13.12 -34.41
C LEU A 6 -0.23 12.58 -35.64
N VAL A 7 -0.67 11.44 -36.16
CA VAL A 7 -0.15 10.82 -37.38
C VAL A 7 -1.08 11.13 -38.56
N LYS A 8 -2.40 11.05 -38.31
CA LYS A 8 -3.41 11.36 -39.31
C LYS A 8 -4.62 12.00 -38.64
N ASP A 9 -5.05 13.13 -39.18
CA ASP A 9 -6.19 13.90 -38.69
C ASP A 9 -7.52 13.14 -38.80
N VAL A 10 -8.59 13.76 -38.31
CA VAL A 10 -9.92 13.16 -38.26
C VAL A 10 -10.29 12.53 -39.61
N SER A 11 -10.63 11.29 -39.56
CA SER A 11 -11.06 10.50 -40.69
C SER A 11 -12.36 9.78 -40.35
N PHE A 12 -13.24 9.61 -41.35
CA PHE A 12 -14.52 8.95 -41.14
C PHE A 12 -14.47 7.50 -41.66
N GLY A 13 -14.90 6.57 -40.84
CA GLY A 13 -14.96 5.16 -41.17
C GLY A 13 -16.37 4.56 -40.94
N LYS A 14 -16.53 3.28 -41.17
CA LYS A 14 -17.83 2.58 -40.99
C LYS A 14 -18.38 2.61 -39.54
N LYS A 15 -17.49 2.84 -38.56
CA LYS A 15 -17.84 2.86 -37.12
C LYS A 15 -17.85 4.29 -36.50
N GLY A 16 -17.68 5.33 -37.32
CA GLY A 16 -17.65 6.72 -36.84
C GLY A 16 -16.35 7.44 -37.17
N ALA A 17 -16.18 8.62 -36.61
CA ALA A 17 -14.97 9.42 -36.74
C ALA A 17 -13.82 8.82 -35.92
N PHE A 18 -12.61 8.89 -36.42
CA PHE A 18 -11.42 8.42 -35.73
C PHE A 18 -10.20 9.27 -36.09
N ILE A 19 -9.24 9.33 -35.17
CA ILE A 19 -7.89 9.89 -35.41
C ILE A 19 -6.86 8.75 -35.37
N THR A 20 -5.72 8.98 -36.02
CA THR A 20 -4.57 8.07 -35.91
C THR A 20 -3.46 8.79 -35.19
N VAL A 21 -3.02 8.21 -34.08
CA VAL A 21 -1.99 8.78 -33.20
C VAL A 21 -0.85 7.79 -33.02
N ASP A 22 0.35 8.31 -32.79
CA ASP A 22 1.49 7.49 -32.38
C ASP A 22 1.44 7.28 -30.86
N ALA A 23 1.29 6.06 -30.45
CA ALA A 23 1.19 5.65 -29.06
C ALA A 23 2.53 5.09 -28.50
N SER A 24 3.57 5.03 -29.31
CA SER A 24 4.86 4.42 -28.94
C SER A 24 5.51 5.06 -27.71
N ASN A 25 5.25 6.36 -27.47
CA ASN A 25 5.79 7.09 -26.33
C ASN A 25 5.09 6.82 -24.98
N GLN A 26 3.84 6.32 -25.02
CA GLN A 26 3.06 6.07 -23.80
C GLN A 26 2.81 4.57 -23.52
N PHE A 27 2.84 3.76 -24.57
CA PHE A 27 2.60 2.33 -24.43
C PHE A 27 3.69 1.55 -25.19
N ALA A 28 4.58 0.90 -24.43
CA ALA A 28 5.65 0.10 -24.99
C ALA A 28 5.08 -1.04 -25.86
N GLY A 29 5.53 -1.12 -27.11
CA GLY A 29 5.09 -2.13 -28.09
C GLY A 29 3.86 -1.76 -28.94
N LEU A 30 3.25 -0.61 -28.71
CA LEU A 30 2.20 -0.05 -29.57
C LEU A 30 2.80 1.03 -30.46
N GLY A 31 2.61 0.91 -31.79
CA GLY A 31 2.93 1.96 -32.76
C GLY A 31 1.71 2.86 -33.01
N ASN A 32 1.42 3.08 -34.30
CA ASN A 32 0.28 3.89 -34.68
C ASN A 32 -1.05 3.19 -34.37
N ILE A 33 -1.88 3.83 -33.55
CA ILE A 33 -3.22 3.32 -33.17
C ILE A 33 -4.32 4.25 -33.70
N ARG A 34 -5.50 3.67 -33.95
CA ARG A 34 -6.70 4.41 -34.29
C ARG A 34 -7.59 4.56 -33.08
N VAL A 35 -7.88 5.81 -32.71
CA VAL A 35 -8.76 6.15 -31.60
C VAL A 35 -10.12 6.59 -32.16
N LEU A 36 -11.18 5.88 -31.81
CA LEU A 36 -12.54 6.26 -32.18
C LEU A 36 -12.96 7.48 -31.36
N LEU A 37 -13.55 8.47 -32.01
CA LEU A 37 -14.04 9.68 -31.38
C LEU A 37 -15.54 9.57 -31.13
N ASN A 38 -15.95 9.81 -29.90
CA ASN A 38 -17.38 9.94 -29.58
C ASN A 38 -17.92 11.31 -30.04
N ASP A 39 -17.09 12.33 -30.04
CA ASP A 39 -17.36 13.67 -30.57
C ASP A 39 -16.07 14.23 -31.16
N VAL A 40 -16.17 14.80 -32.37
CA VAL A 40 -15.03 15.40 -33.09
C VAL A 40 -14.51 16.64 -32.34
N ASN A 41 -15.39 17.34 -31.61
CA ASN A 41 -15.02 18.52 -30.82
C ASN A 41 -14.17 18.21 -29.58
N ASN A 42 -14.02 16.96 -29.21
CA ASN A 42 -13.19 16.51 -28.08
C ASN A 42 -11.70 16.37 -28.42
N VAL A 43 -11.29 16.81 -29.60
CA VAL A 43 -9.88 16.81 -30.03
C VAL A 43 -9.39 18.25 -30.04
N GLU A 44 -8.42 18.55 -29.19
CA GLU A 44 -7.72 19.83 -29.17
C GLU A 44 -6.33 19.66 -29.77
N HIS A 45 -5.99 20.54 -30.73
CA HIS A 45 -4.62 20.66 -31.25
C HIS A 45 -3.82 21.55 -30.31
N VAL A 46 -2.75 21.02 -29.72
CA VAL A 46 -1.84 21.81 -28.89
C VAL A 46 -0.51 22.00 -29.58
N ASP A 47 0.13 23.17 -29.38
CA ASP A 47 1.43 23.47 -29.94
C ASP A 47 2.50 22.49 -29.43
N ALA A 48 3.50 22.22 -30.29
CA ALA A 48 4.56 21.25 -29.98
C ALA A 48 5.27 21.52 -28.64
N VAL A 49 5.47 22.80 -28.29
CA VAL A 49 6.10 23.20 -27.03
C VAL A 49 5.24 22.84 -25.81
N VAL A 50 3.92 23.00 -25.91
CA VAL A 50 2.96 22.65 -24.85
C VAL A 50 2.80 21.14 -24.77
N ALA A 51 2.81 20.47 -25.94
CA ALA A 51 2.74 19.00 -26.00
C ALA A 51 3.99 18.36 -25.38
N GLU A 52 5.19 18.87 -25.64
CA GLU A 52 6.43 18.38 -25.03
C GLU A 52 6.47 18.60 -23.51
N ALA A 53 5.96 19.72 -23.02
CA ALA A 53 5.85 19.98 -21.59
C ALA A 53 4.86 19.02 -20.91
N GLN A 54 3.78 18.62 -21.58
CA GLN A 54 2.79 17.68 -21.07
C GLN A 54 3.20 16.20 -21.28
N MET A 55 3.95 15.89 -22.34
CA MET A 55 4.55 14.57 -22.57
C MET A 55 5.77 14.31 -21.70
N GLY A 56 6.49 15.34 -21.27
CA GLY A 56 7.68 15.25 -20.44
C GLY A 56 7.45 14.79 -19.00
N THR A 57 6.19 14.52 -18.62
CA THR A 57 5.85 13.99 -17.28
C THR A 57 5.73 12.47 -17.22
N THR A 58 5.91 11.73 -18.32
CA THR A 58 6.38 10.35 -18.18
C THR A 58 7.87 10.43 -17.87
N ALA A 59 8.20 10.54 -16.58
CA ALA A 59 9.55 10.38 -16.10
C ALA A 59 10.12 9.13 -16.80
N LYS A 60 11.14 9.32 -17.70
CA LYS A 60 12.06 8.23 -18.00
C LYS A 60 12.45 7.70 -16.64
N GLU A 61 11.99 6.50 -16.29
CA GLU A 61 12.57 5.77 -15.18
C GLU A 61 14.07 5.77 -15.48
N LYS A 62 14.82 6.60 -14.76
CA LYS A 62 16.26 6.49 -14.73
C LYS A 62 16.49 5.03 -14.38
N GLU A 63 17.21 4.31 -15.24
CA GLU A 63 17.62 2.94 -14.92
C GLU A 63 18.24 3.02 -13.53
N GLU A 64 17.51 2.51 -12.54
CA GLU A 64 17.90 2.55 -11.14
C GLU A 64 19.18 1.70 -11.04
N THR A 65 20.26 2.29 -10.57
CA THR A 65 21.47 1.52 -10.37
C THR A 65 21.24 0.46 -9.28
N ARG A 66 21.99 -0.62 -9.31
CA ARG A 66 21.90 -1.66 -8.27
C ARG A 66 22.10 -1.09 -6.87
N GLU A 67 22.96 -0.09 -6.73
CA GLU A 67 23.25 0.57 -5.45
C GLU A 67 22.06 1.43 -4.98
N ASP A 68 21.40 2.15 -5.89
CA ASP A 68 20.19 2.93 -5.59
C ASP A 68 19.06 2.00 -5.16
N ALA A 69 18.88 0.87 -5.85
CA ALA A 69 17.87 -0.13 -5.48
C ALA A 69 18.13 -0.72 -4.08
N ILE A 70 19.36 -1.05 -3.75
CA ILE A 70 19.75 -1.55 -2.42
C ILE A 70 19.48 -0.48 -1.36
N THR A 71 19.85 0.76 -1.61
CA THR A 71 19.64 1.88 -0.68
C THR A 71 18.15 2.13 -0.45
N ARG A 72 17.34 2.11 -1.51
CA ARG A 72 15.88 2.24 -1.43
C ARG A 72 15.24 1.11 -0.62
N ILE A 73 15.70 -0.13 -0.83
CA ILE A 73 15.19 -1.29 -0.08
C ILE A 73 15.58 -1.18 1.40
N ARG A 74 16.83 -0.86 1.73
CA ARG A 74 17.29 -0.66 3.12
C ARG A 74 16.43 0.40 3.82
N ARG A 75 16.22 1.55 3.19
CA ARG A 75 15.39 2.62 3.76
C ARG A 75 13.96 2.15 4.07
N ARG A 76 13.37 1.28 3.26
CA ARG A 76 12.04 0.70 3.54
C ARG A 76 12.05 -0.18 4.79
N PHE A 77 13.10 -0.96 5.01
CA PHE A 77 13.26 -1.75 6.22
C PHE A 77 13.52 -0.90 7.46
N ASP A 78 14.30 0.17 7.34
CA ASP A 78 14.53 1.11 8.43
C ASP A 78 13.18 1.75 8.85
N ILE A 79 12.38 2.20 7.91
CA ILE A 79 11.03 2.73 8.16
C ILE A 79 10.14 1.67 8.84
N LEU A 80 10.16 0.41 8.35
CA LEU A 80 9.41 -0.68 8.95
C LEU A 80 9.77 -0.87 10.42
N GLN A 81 11.07 -0.90 10.74
CA GLN A 81 11.56 -1.06 12.12
C GLN A 81 11.17 0.15 12.99
N GLU A 82 11.31 1.38 12.49
CA GLU A 82 10.90 2.60 13.20
C GLU A 82 9.40 2.59 13.53
N MET A 83 8.57 2.27 12.55
CA MET A 83 7.11 2.20 12.73
C MET A 83 6.71 1.08 13.69
N THR A 84 7.34 -0.09 13.61
CA THR A 84 7.12 -1.19 14.56
C THR A 84 7.48 -0.76 15.99
N ARG A 85 8.62 -0.09 16.18
CA ARG A 85 9.02 0.45 17.49
C ARG A 85 8.05 1.54 17.98
N ALA A 86 7.47 2.34 17.09
CA ALA A 86 6.47 3.35 17.45
C ALA A 86 5.18 2.71 17.99
N VAL A 87 4.75 1.56 17.42
CA VAL A 87 3.64 0.75 17.94
C VAL A 87 4.00 0.17 19.32
N ILE A 88 5.16 -0.46 19.46
CA ILE A 88 5.64 -1.02 20.73
C ILE A 88 5.67 0.01 21.84
N LYS A 89 6.10 1.24 21.54
CA LYS A 89 6.11 2.37 22.49
C LYS A 89 4.72 2.95 22.75
N GLY A 90 3.71 2.56 22.00
CA GLY A 90 2.36 3.10 22.09
C GLY A 90 2.20 4.52 21.51
N THR A 91 3.17 4.99 20.75
CA THR A 91 3.09 6.28 20.04
C THR A 91 2.10 6.19 18.87
N VAL A 92 2.06 5.05 18.22
CA VAL A 92 1.10 4.69 17.16
C VAL A 92 0.28 3.52 17.65
N ARG A 93 -1.03 3.54 17.47
CA ARG A 93 -1.94 2.52 18.01
C ARG A 93 -2.09 1.30 17.11
N GLY A 94 -1.90 1.46 15.81
CA GLY A 94 -1.99 0.39 14.83
C GLY A 94 -1.13 0.70 13.64
N LEU A 95 -0.65 -0.35 12.98
CA LEU A 95 0.17 -0.29 11.79
C LEU A 95 -0.32 -1.37 10.82
N ILE A 96 -0.60 -0.98 9.59
CA ILE A 96 -0.91 -1.93 8.52
C ILE A 96 0.29 -1.96 7.57
N LEU A 97 0.82 -3.16 7.36
CA LEU A 97 1.94 -3.42 6.47
C LEU A 97 1.43 -4.16 5.23
N SER A 98 1.59 -3.53 4.07
CA SER A 98 1.22 -4.13 2.79
C SER A 98 2.43 -4.15 1.86
N GLY A 99 2.50 -5.15 1.00
CA GLY A 99 3.57 -5.28 0.01
C GLY A 99 3.71 -6.71 -0.50
N PRO A 100 4.52 -6.95 -1.54
CA PRO A 100 4.68 -8.26 -2.17
C PRO A 100 5.15 -9.32 -1.17
N PRO A 101 4.76 -10.59 -1.37
CA PRO A 101 5.22 -11.69 -0.52
C PRO A 101 6.73 -11.89 -0.64
N GLY A 102 7.34 -12.52 0.37
CA GLY A 102 8.74 -12.92 0.36
C GLY A 102 9.78 -11.82 0.56
N VAL A 103 9.36 -10.56 0.77
CA VAL A 103 10.32 -9.43 0.96
C VAL A 103 10.82 -9.27 2.41
N GLY A 104 10.42 -10.13 3.35
CA GLY A 104 10.91 -10.09 4.73
C GLY A 104 10.11 -9.19 5.69
N LYS A 105 8.85 -8.84 5.38
CA LYS A 105 7.99 -8.00 6.25
C LYS A 105 7.82 -8.63 7.63
N SER A 106 7.31 -9.86 7.67
CA SER A 106 7.04 -10.59 8.93
C SER A 106 8.32 -10.76 9.75
N PHE A 107 9.43 -11.14 9.12
CA PHE A 107 10.72 -11.25 9.78
C PHE A 107 11.17 -9.95 10.45
N GLY A 108 11.00 -8.81 9.77
CA GLY A 108 11.36 -7.50 10.32
C GLY A 108 10.54 -7.13 11.55
N VAL A 109 9.22 -7.43 11.54
CA VAL A 109 8.33 -7.22 12.68
C VAL A 109 8.67 -8.17 13.82
N GLU A 110 8.77 -9.47 13.57
CA GLU A 110 9.10 -10.50 14.55
C GLU A 110 10.39 -10.17 15.29
N THR A 111 11.44 -9.76 14.56
CA THR A 111 12.72 -9.39 15.17
C THR A 111 12.57 -8.24 16.19
N GLU A 112 11.77 -7.22 15.92
CA GLU A 112 11.55 -6.11 16.85
C GLU A 112 10.68 -6.54 18.05
N MET A 113 9.71 -7.44 17.85
CA MET A 113 8.90 -8.02 18.92
C MET A 113 9.74 -8.88 19.86
N GLU A 114 10.61 -9.74 19.32
CA GLU A 114 11.54 -10.56 20.13
C GLU A 114 12.46 -9.70 21.00
N LYS A 115 13.01 -8.62 20.44
CA LYS A 115 13.82 -7.66 21.21
C LYS A 115 13.02 -7.04 22.36
N TYR A 116 11.77 -6.66 22.09
CA TYR A 116 10.89 -6.09 23.11
C TYR A 116 10.60 -7.08 24.23
N ASP A 117 10.26 -8.32 23.91
CA ASP A 117 10.02 -9.37 24.91
C ASP A 117 11.29 -9.74 25.67
N MET A 118 12.45 -9.77 25.01
CA MET A 118 13.73 -9.96 25.70
C MET A 118 13.97 -8.87 26.76
N PHE A 119 13.72 -7.59 26.43
CA PHE A 119 13.81 -6.50 27.39
C PHE A 119 12.82 -6.63 28.55
N ASN A 120 11.59 -7.08 28.31
CA ASN A 120 10.61 -7.33 29.35
C ASN A 120 11.05 -8.47 30.27
N LYS A 121 11.58 -9.56 29.70
CA LYS A 121 12.13 -10.69 30.46
C LYS A 121 13.31 -10.27 31.36
N LEU A 122 14.22 -9.44 30.86
CA LEU A 122 15.32 -8.89 31.66
C LEU A 122 14.81 -8.04 32.84
N LYS A 123 13.63 -7.43 32.72
CA LYS A 123 12.96 -6.68 33.80
C LYS A 123 12.08 -7.55 34.70
N GLY A 124 12.16 -8.88 34.60
CA GLY A 124 11.33 -9.80 35.36
C GLY A 124 9.84 -9.82 34.97
N LYS A 125 9.49 -9.34 33.76
CA LYS A 125 8.13 -9.33 33.23
C LYS A 125 7.94 -10.48 32.24
N GLY A 126 6.71 -10.89 32.06
CA GLY A 126 6.34 -11.85 31.00
C GLY A 126 6.41 -11.24 29.59
N PRO A 127 6.23 -12.08 28.56
CA PRO A 127 6.13 -11.59 27.19
C PRO A 127 4.95 -10.62 27.04
N LYS A 128 5.10 -9.67 26.15
CA LYS A 128 4.14 -8.60 25.89
C LYS A 128 3.67 -8.59 24.43
N THR A 129 4.14 -9.55 23.65
CA THR A 129 3.79 -9.67 22.24
C THR A 129 3.08 -10.99 21.96
N GLU A 130 2.08 -10.94 21.09
CA GLU A 130 1.40 -12.11 20.56
C GLU A 130 1.34 -12.01 19.04
N ILE A 131 1.73 -13.08 18.37
CA ILE A 131 1.69 -13.17 16.90
C ILE A 131 0.66 -14.23 16.52
N VAL A 132 -0.38 -13.80 15.85
CA VAL A 132 -1.46 -14.66 15.36
C VAL A 132 -1.31 -14.81 13.86
N LYS A 133 -1.30 -16.04 13.36
CA LYS A 133 -1.16 -16.37 11.94
C LYS A 133 -2.38 -17.14 11.44
N GLY A 134 -2.81 -16.82 10.21
CA GLY A 134 -3.90 -17.51 9.52
C GLY A 134 -5.29 -16.94 9.83
N ALA A 135 -6.34 -17.75 9.65
CA ALA A 135 -7.73 -17.31 9.78
C ALA A 135 -8.17 -17.20 11.24
N MET A 136 -8.96 -16.17 11.55
CA MET A 136 -9.51 -15.94 12.88
C MET A 136 -11.02 -15.68 12.79
N THR A 137 -11.78 -16.24 13.73
CA THR A 137 -13.21 -15.92 13.88
C THR A 137 -13.42 -14.67 14.73
N PRO A 138 -14.59 -14.00 14.67
CA PRO A 138 -14.90 -12.85 15.52
C PRO A 138 -14.75 -13.16 17.02
N ILE A 139 -15.16 -14.36 17.47
CA ILE A 139 -14.97 -14.80 18.87
C ILE A 139 -13.48 -14.91 19.19
N GLY A 140 -12.69 -15.52 18.31
CA GLY A 140 -11.25 -15.64 18.48
C GLY A 140 -10.58 -14.27 18.58
N LEU A 141 -10.96 -13.33 17.73
CA LEU A 141 -10.47 -11.96 17.80
C LEU A 141 -10.81 -11.30 19.14
N TYR A 142 -12.07 -11.39 19.58
CA TYR A 142 -12.50 -10.84 20.86
C TYR A 142 -11.68 -11.40 22.03
N GLN A 143 -11.47 -12.72 22.07
CA GLN A 143 -10.66 -13.38 23.10
C GLN A 143 -9.20 -12.91 23.06
N THR A 144 -8.59 -12.85 21.89
CA THR A 144 -7.21 -12.38 21.73
C THR A 144 -7.06 -10.94 22.20
N LEU A 145 -7.99 -10.06 21.83
CA LEU A 145 -8.00 -8.66 22.28
C LEU A 145 -8.19 -8.53 23.80
N TYR A 146 -9.02 -9.39 24.40
CA TYR A 146 -9.24 -9.43 25.84
C TYR A 146 -7.99 -9.87 26.61
N LEU A 147 -7.38 -10.95 26.18
CA LEU A 147 -6.17 -11.51 26.83
C LEU A 147 -4.98 -10.55 26.73
N ASN A 148 -4.89 -9.77 25.68
CA ASN A 148 -3.81 -8.81 25.42
C ASN A 148 -4.26 -7.36 25.66
N SER A 149 -5.11 -7.13 26.66
CA SER A 149 -5.67 -5.80 26.96
C SER A 149 -4.80 -4.93 27.87
N ASN A 150 -3.69 -5.45 28.39
CA ASN A 150 -2.84 -4.73 29.32
C ASN A 150 -1.99 -3.67 28.60
N ARG A 151 -1.57 -2.69 29.36
CA ARG A 151 -0.69 -1.65 28.83
C ARG A 151 0.65 -2.23 28.38
N GLY A 152 0.99 -1.98 27.12
CA GLY A 152 2.23 -2.43 26.48
C GLY A 152 2.11 -3.79 25.81
N ASP A 153 0.93 -4.44 25.85
CA ASP A 153 0.69 -5.62 25.03
C ASP A 153 0.57 -5.21 23.56
N VAL A 154 1.14 -6.01 22.67
CA VAL A 154 1.15 -5.77 21.23
C VAL A 154 0.73 -7.06 20.53
N ILE A 155 -0.25 -6.98 19.66
CA ILE A 155 -0.74 -8.10 18.86
C ILE A 155 -0.34 -7.87 17.40
N VAL A 156 0.19 -8.89 16.77
CA VAL A 156 0.50 -8.93 15.33
C VAL A 156 -0.42 -9.94 14.67
N PHE A 157 -1.18 -9.48 13.70
CA PHE A 157 -1.96 -10.34 12.80
C PHE A 157 -1.17 -10.54 11.52
N ASP A 158 -0.63 -11.73 11.31
CA ASP A 158 0.18 -12.08 10.14
C ASP A 158 -0.63 -13.03 9.25
N ASP A 159 -0.88 -12.61 8.00
CA ASP A 159 -1.74 -13.32 7.04
C ASP A 159 -3.17 -13.61 7.56
N CYS A 160 -3.69 -12.74 8.44
CA CYS A 160 -5.04 -12.84 9.01
C CYS A 160 -6.06 -11.97 8.25
N ASP A 161 -6.08 -12.03 6.93
CA ASP A 161 -6.94 -11.18 6.09
C ASP A 161 -8.42 -11.30 6.42
N SER A 162 -8.88 -12.48 6.89
CA SER A 162 -10.25 -12.70 7.32
C SER A 162 -10.75 -11.69 8.35
N VAL A 163 -9.88 -11.21 9.23
CA VAL A 163 -10.20 -10.20 10.25
C VAL A 163 -10.56 -8.83 9.63
N LEU A 164 -9.98 -8.50 8.48
CA LEU A 164 -10.22 -7.23 7.80
C LEU A 164 -11.44 -7.29 6.87
N PHE A 165 -11.83 -8.49 6.42
CA PHE A 165 -12.98 -8.68 5.53
C PHE A 165 -14.28 -9.03 6.28
N ASP A 166 -14.22 -9.43 7.53
CA ASP A 166 -15.39 -9.66 8.38
C ASP A 166 -15.83 -8.35 9.03
N GLU A 167 -17.10 -7.98 8.86
CA GLU A 167 -17.65 -6.70 9.34
C GLU A 167 -17.59 -6.59 10.88
N VAL A 168 -17.87 -7.68 11.60
CA VAL A 168 -17.84 -7.71 13.06
C VAL A 168 -16.42 -7.53 13.56
N CYS A 169 -15.46 -8.25 12.99
CA CYS A 169 -14.04 -8.11 13.28
C CYS A 169 -13.53 -6.69 13.01
N LEU A 170 -13.89 -6.14 11.86
CA LEU A 170 -13.48 -4.79 11.48
C LEU A 170 -14.04 -3.72 12.45
N ASN A 171 -15.28 -3.86 12.89
CA ASN A 171 -15.88 -2.95 13.87
C ASN A 171 -15.22 -3.07 15.25
N MET A 172 -14.85 -4.28 15.68
CA MET A 172 -14.05 -4.48 16.89
C MET A 172 -12.68 -3.83 16.79
N LEU A 173 -11.98 -3.99 15.66
CA LEU A 173 -10.69 -3.34 15.44
C LEU A 173 -10.79 -1.80 15.45
N LYS A 174 -11.83 -1.23 14.84
CA LYS A 174 -12.09 0.22 14.91
C LYS A 174 -12.26 0.68 16.36
N ALA A 175 -13.01 -0.06 17.17
CA ALA A 175 -13.20 0.26 18.57
C ALA A 175 -11.91 0.18 19.39
N VAL A 176 -11.04 -0.83 19.12
CA VAL A 176 -9.72 -0.97 19.78
C VAL A 176 -8.79 0.19 19.40
N LEU A 177 -8.82 0.61 18.15
CA LEU A 177 -7.91 1.63 17.60
C LEU A 177 -8.40 3.06 17.86
N ASP A 178 -9.60 3.22 18.41
CA ASP A 178 -10.17 4.54 18.69
C ASP A 178 -9.28 5.40 19.60
N SER A 179 -9.34 6.72 19.39
CA SER A 179 -8.50 7.69 20.10
C SER A 179 -8.96 7.99 21.54
N GLY A 180 -10.12 7.48 21.95
CA GLY A 180 -10.68 7.68 23.28
C GLY A 180 -9.76 7.24 24.43
N LYS A 181 -9.90 7.89 25.59
CA LYS A 181 -9.13 7.53 26.80
C LYS A 181 -9.55 6.17 27.38
N LYS A 182 -10.82 5.82 27.30
CA LYS A 182 -11.38 4.54 27.75
C LYS A 182 -12.04 3.90 26.54
N ARG A 183 -11.69 2.66 26.29
CA ARG A 183 -12.25 1.85 25.22
C ARG A 183 -13.01 0.68 25.82
N THR A 184 -14.21 0.46 25.32
CA THR A 184 -15.04 -0.68 25.72
C THR A 184 -15.40 -1.42 24.43
N ILE A 185 -15.10 -2.70 24.40
CA ILE A 185 -15.48 -3.58 23.30
C ILE A 185 -16.56 -4.49 23.87
N SER A 186 -17.69 -4.51 23.23
CA SER A 186 -18.79 -5.44 23.51
C SER A 186 -19.09 -6.25 22.25
N TRP A 187 -19.49 -7.47 22.47
CA TRP A 187 -19.92 -8.37 21.40
C TRP A 187 -21.23 -9.06 21.80
#